data_cb4e3cf10bffecf21a9e0eb350677cb1
#
_entry.id   cb4e3cf10bffecf21a9e0eb350677cb1
#
_cell.length_a   1.000
_cell.length_b   1.000
_cell.length_c   1.000
_cell.angle_alpha   90.00
_cell.angle_beta   90.00
_cell.angle_gamma   90.00
#
_symmetry.space_group_name_H-M   'P 1'
#
loop_
_entity.id
_entity.type
_entity.pdbx_description
1 polymer ?
#
loop_
_entity_poly.entity_id
_entity_poly.type
_entity_poly.pdbx_seq_one_letter_code
_entity_poly.pdbx_strand_id
1 'polypeptide(L)'
;MAEAGRVESELNEGLAPAAEALVAARERSRRFLSGLELVKQGAEARVFRGRFQGRAAVVKYRFPKGYRHPALEARLGRRRTVQEARALLRCRRAGEAARLGGVGDAGICAPVVFFVDHASNCLFMEEIEGSVTVRDYIESTMEIEKSPQSLFGLAKAIGQVLARMHDEDLIHGDLTTSNMLLKPPLEQLNIVLIDFGLSFISALPEDKGVDLYVLEKAFLSTHPNTETVFEAFLKSYSAASKKARPVLKKLDEVRLRGRKRSMVG
;
A
#
# COMPACT_ATOMS: atom_id res chain seq x y z
N MET A 1 -48.02 -17.27 -17.21
CA MET A 1 -47.79 -15.81 -17.23
C MET A 1 -47.99 -15.13 -15.87
N ALA A 2 -48.84 -15.62 -14.96
CA ALA A 2 -49.05 -15.04 -13.62
C ALA A 2 -47.91 -15.34 -12.59
N GLU A 3 -47.21 -16.48 -12.70
CA GLU A 3 -46.14 -16.86 -11.79
C GLU A 3 -44.83 -16.05 -12.01
N ALA A 4 -44.50 -15.72 -13.25
CA ALA A 4 -43.33 -14.91 -13.58
C ALA A 4 -43.43 -13.47 -13.02
N GLY A 5 -44.60 -12.87 -13.06
CA GLY A 5 -44.85 -11.53 -12.52
C GLY A 5 -44.81 -11.46 -11.00
N ARG A 6 -45.09 -12.57 -10.31
CA ARG A 6 -45.04 -12.63 -8.84
C ARG A 6 -43.62 -12.75 -8.32
N VAL A 7 -42.77 -13.51 -9.00
CA VAL A 7 -41.35 -13.66 -8.67
C VAL A 7 -40.57 -12.35 -8.90
N GLU A 8 -40.90 -11.58 -9.96
CA GLU A 8 -40.32 -10.26 -10.22
C GLU A 8 -40.76 -9.22 -9.20
N SER A 9 -42.02 -9.24 -8.70
CA SER A 9 -42.47 -8.31 -7.67
C SER A 9 -41.85 -8.61 -6.30
N GLU A 10 -41.72 -9.90 -5.92
CA GLU A 10 -41.08 -10.30 -4.66
C GLU A 10 -39.54 -10.02 -4.64
N LEU A 11 -38.87 -10.16 -5.79
CA LEU A 11 -37.47 -9.76 -5.97
C LEU A 11 -37.28 -8.23 -5.89
N ASN A 12 -38.21 -7.46 -6.37
CA ASN A 12 -38.15 -6.00 -6.34
C ASN A 12 -38.48 -5.42 -4.96
N GLU A 13 -39.39 -6.03 -4.20
CA GLU A 13 -39.69 -5.64 -2.82
C GLU A 13 -38.54 -5.93 -1.84
N GLY A 14 -37.74 -6.97 -2.07
CA GLY A 14 -36.55 -7.27 -1.29
C GLY A 14 -35.34 -6.39 -1.60
N LEU A 15 -35.26 -5.80 -2.80
CA LEU A 15 -34.13 -4.94 -3.23
C LEU A 15 -34.24 -3.50 -2.70
N ALA A 16 -35.45 -2.99 -2.51
CA ALA A 16 -35.66 -1.62 -2.02
C ALA A 16 -35.11 -1.38 -0.60
N PRO A 17 -35.39 -2.23 0.41
CA PRO A 17 -34.84 -2.05 1.76
C PRO A 17 -33.31 -2.15 1.82
N ALA A 18 -32.70 -3.00 1.00
CA ALA A 18 -31.26 -3.12 0.91
C ALA A 18 -30.60 -1.88 0.29
N ALA A 19 -31.23 -1.28 -0.70
CA ALA A 19 -30.75 -0.04 -1.32
C ALA A 19 -30.85 1.14 -0.35
N GLU A 20 -31.96 1.27 0.39
CA GLU A 20 -32.14 2.31 1.41
C GLU A 20 -31.13 2.16 2.56
N ALA A 21 -30.90 0.95 3.04
CA ALA A 21 -29.90 0.66 4.06
C ALA A 21 -28.48 1.04 3.60
N LEU A 22 -28.15 0.82 2.33
CA LEU A 22 -26.88 1.22 1.72
C LEU A 22 -26.73 2.73 1.65
N VAL A 23 -27.78 3.45 1.26
CA VAL A 23 -27.81 4.93 1.22
C VAL A 23 -27.61 5.49 2.63
N ALA A 24 -28.36 4.98 3.61
CA ALA A 24 -28.23 5.39 5.01
C ALA A 24 -26.84 5.11 5.59
N ALA A 25 -26.21 3.98 5.24
CA ALA A 25 -24.85 3.68 5.63
C ALA A 25 -23.83 4.66 5.05
N ARG A 26 -23.95 4.99 3.77
CA ARG A 26 -23.09 6.00 3.11
C ARG A 26 -23.25 7.40 3.71
N GLU A 27 -24.47 7.78 4.08
CA GLU A 27 -24.76 9.05 4.73
C GLU A 27 -24.09 9.14 6.10
N ARG A 28 -24.18 8.07 6.92
CA ARG A 28 -23.49 7.99 8.21
C ARG A 28 -21.98 8.14 8.06
N SER A 29 -21.37 7.45 7.09
CA SER A 29 -19.95 7.55 6.82
C SER A 29 -19.53 8.96 6.37
N ARG A 30 -20.34 9.62 5.53
CA ARG A 30 -20.08 11.02 5.13
C ARG A 30 -20.09 11.97 6.32
N ARG A 31 -21.09 11.86 7.21
CA ARG A 31 -21.17 12.68 8.44
C ARG A 31 -19.96 12.42 9.34
N PHE A 32 -19.55 11.16 9.50
CA PHE A 32 -18.36 10.84 10.26
C PHE A 32 -17.10 11.47 9.64
N LEU A 33 -16.90 11.31 8.33
CA LEU A 33 -15.73 11.86 7.62
C LEU A 33 -15.69 13.41 7.66
N SER A 34 -16.83 14.09 7.69
CA SER A 34 -16.87 15.56 7.75
C SER A 34 -16.35 16.13 9.08
N GLY A 35 -16.30 15.29 10.13
CA GLY A 35 -15.72 15.65 11.44
C GLY A 35 -14.22 15.35 11.56
N LEU A 36 -13.59 14.82 10.51
CA LEU A 36 -12.18 14.46 10.50
C LEU A 36 -11.33 15.50 9.74
N GLU A 37 -10.05 15.58 10.09
CA GLU A 37 -9.08 16.39 9.37
C GLU A 37 -8.70 15.74 8.04
N LEU A 38 -8.83 16.46 6.92
CA LEU A 38 -8.34 16.01 5.62
C LEU A 38 -6.82 16.21 5.55
N VAL A 39 -6.06 15.11 5.55
CA VAL A 39 -4.58 15.14 5.52
C VAL A 39 -4.06 15.12 4.08
N LYS A 40 -4.69 14.31 3.20
CA LYS A 40 -4.21 14.14 1.82
C LYS A 40 -5.36 13.82 0.89
N GLN A 41 -5.35 14.41 -0.29
CA GLN A 41 -6.23 14.04 -1.38
C GLN A 41 -5.38 13.59 -2.58
N GLY A 42 -5.53 12.33 -2.94
CA GLY A 42 -4.94 11.75 -4.14
C GLY A 42 -5.95 11.64 -5.28
N ALA A 43 -5.50 11.07 -6.41
CA ALA A 43 -6.35 10.84 -7.57
C ALA A 43 -7.51 9.86 -7.29
N GLU A 44 -7.36 8.92 -6.36
CA GLU A 44 -8.32 7.83 -6.13
C GLU A 44 -8.90 7.76 -4.72
N ALA A 45 -8.28 8.44 -3.76
CA ALA A 45 -8.70 8.42 -2.38
C ALA A 45 -8.41 9.75 -1.66
N ARG A 46 -9.18 9.99 -0.61
CA ARG A 46 -8.92 11.00 0.41
C ARG A 46 -8.49 10.28 1.68
N VAL A 47 -7.52 10.86 2.35
CA VAL A 47 -6.98 10.36 3.62
C VAL A 47 -7.32 11.37 4.70
N PHE A 48 -8.05 10.91 5.70
CA PHE A 48 -8.46 11.72 6.84
C PHE A 48 -7.75 11.23 8.10
N ARG A 49 -7.48 12.15 9.01
CA ARG A 49 -6.93 11.89 10.35
C ARG A 49 -8.00 12.17 11.40
N GLY A 50 -8.02 11.37 12.46
CA GLY A 50 -8.89 11.58 13.60
C GLY A 50 -8.83 10.43 14.58
N ARG A 51 -9.93 10.18 15.27
CA ARG A 51 -10.03 9.10 16.26
C ARG A 51 -11.14 8.11 15.87
N PHE A 52 -10.84 6.83 16.00
CA PHE A 52 -11.80 5.75 15.85
C PHE A 52 -11.82 4.91 17.11
N GLN A 53 -12.96 4.86 17.81
CA GLN A 53 -13.11 4.19 19.10
C GLN A 53 -12.01 4.55 20.12
N GLY A 54 -11.70 5.87 20.23
CA GLY A 54 -10.70 6.38 21.16
C GLY A 54 -9.23 6.24 20.71
N ARG A 55 -8.95 5.58 19.58
CA ARG A 55 -7.59 5.38 19.04
C ARG A 55 -7.28 6.37 17.93
N ALA A 56 -6.04 6.81 17.83
CA ALA A 56 -5.56 7.58 16.68
C ALA A 56 -5.72 6.75 15.40
N ALA A 57 -6.35 7.34 14.40
CA ALA A 57 -6.74 6.62 13.19
C ALA A 57 -6.57 7.45 11.93
N VAL A 58 -6.20 6.77 10.86
CA VAL A 58 -6.27 7.27 9.49
C VAL A 58 -7.42 6.56 8.78
N VAL A 59 -8.27 7.34 8.10
CA VAL A 59 -9.38 6.83 7.30
C VAL A 59 -9.11 7.11 5.83
N LYS A 60 -8.94 6.07 5.06
CA LYS A 60 -8.77 6.16 3.61
C LYS A 60 -10.13 5.93 2.95
N TYR A 61 -10.67 6.98 2.36
CA TYR A 61 -11.95 6.98 1.65
C TYR A 61 -11.70 7.00 0.14
N ARG A 62 -12.15 5.96 -0.56
CA ARG A 62 -12.14 5.90 -2.01
C ARG A 62 -13.43 6.47 -2.57
N PHE A 63 -13.33 7.71 -3.08
CA PHE A 63 -14.47 8.40 -3.64
C PHE A 63 -14.77 7.94 -5.08
N PRO A 64 -16.05 7.90 -5.48
CA PRO A 64 -16.47 7.54 -6.84
C PRO A 64 -16.01 8.61 -7.84
N LYS A 65 -15.56 8.16 -9.01
CA LYS A 65 -15.15 9.04 -10.11
C LYS A 65 -16.31 9.24 -11.10
N GLY A 66 -16.69 10.49 -11.34
CA GLY A 66 -17.84 10.83 -12.17
C GLY A 66 -17.72 10.45 -13.65
N TYR A 67 -16.48 10.18 -14.15
CA TYR A 67 -16.25 9.79 -15.54
C TYR A 67 -16.32 8.27 -15.78
N ARG A 68 -16.44 7.46 -14.73
CA ARG A 68 -16.56 5.99 -14.83
C ARG A 68 -18.00 5.56 -14.67
N HIS A 69 -18.37 4.47 -15.35
CA HIS A 69 -19.68 3.84 -15.14
C HIS A 69 -19.87 3.47 -13.67
N PRO A 70 -21.01 3.83 -13.03
CA PRO A 70 -21.21 3.69 -11.58
C PRO A 70 -21.00 2.27 -11.04
N ALA A 71 -21.46 1.23 -11.76
CA ALA A 71 -21.30 -0.16 -11.36
C ALA A 71 -19.82 -0.61 -11.41
N LEU A 72 -19.04 -0.15 -12.39
CA LEU A 72 -17.61 -0.42 -12.50
C LEU A 72 -16.85 0.25 -11.36
N GLU A 73 -17.17 1.52 -11.08
CA GLU A 73 -16.53 2.31 -10.02
C GLU A 73 -16.78 1.69 -8.63
N ALA A 74 -18.03 1.30 -8.34
CA ALA A 74 -18.37 0.64 -7.08
C ALA A 74 -17.59 -0.68 -6.90
N ARG A 75 -17.45 -1.48 -7.97
CA ARG A 75 -16.70 -2.74 -7.96
C ARG A 75 -15.21 -2.50 -7.74
N LEU A 76 -14.61 -1.52 -8.42
CA LEU A 76 -13.20 -1.19 -8.30
C LEU A 76 -12.87 -0.65 -6.91
N GLY A 77 -13.66 0.28 -6.40
CA GLY A 77 -13.48 0.86 -5.06
C GLY A 77 -13.54 -0.21 -3.97
N ARG A 78 -14.57 -1.06 -4.01
CA ARG A 78 -14.73 -2.18 -3.07
C ARG A 78 -13.56 -3.17 -3.17
N ARG A 79 -13.20 -3.57 -4.39
CA ARG A 79 -12.09 -4.52 -4.62
C ARG A 79 -10.79 -3.99 -4.01
N ARG A 80 -10.41 -2.74 -4.30
CA ARG A 80 -9.17 -2.13 -3.80
C ARG A 80 -9.18 -1.96 -2.27
N THR A 81 -10.32 -1.59 -1.68
CA THR A 81 -10.45 -1.48 -0.22
C THR A 81 -10.24 -2.81 0.48
N VAL A 82 -10.88 -3.88 -0.03
CA VAL A 82 -10.73 -5.23 0.50
C VAL A 82 -9.31 -5.76 0.31
N GLN A 83 -8.72 -5.50 -0.86
CA GLN A 83 -7.39 -5.94 -1.22
C GLN A 83 -6.34 -5.32 -0.30
N GLU A 84 -6.42 -4.01 -0.08
CA GLU A 84 -5.55 -3.29 0.86
C GLU A 84 -5.69 -3.83 2.29
N ALA A 85 -6.91 -3.98 2.79
CA ALA A 85 -7.14 -4.53 4.12
C ALA A 85 -6.55 -5.94 4.29
N ARG A 86 -6.70 -6.81 3.29
CA ARG A 86 -6.14 -8.17 3.31
C ARG A 86 -4.61 -8.16 3.28
N ALA A 87 -4.00 -7.30 2.49
CA ALA A 87 -2.55 -7.17 2.42
C ALA A 87 -1.96 -6.68 3.75
N LEU A 88 -2.56 -5.65 4.37
CA LEU A 88 -2.16 -5.16 5.69
C LEU A 88 -2.23 -6.26 6.76
N LEU A 89 -3.33 -7.04 6.78
CA LEU A 89 -3.46 -8.18 7.70
C LEU A 89 -2.42 -9.27 7.44
N ARG A 90 -2.07 -9.54 6.16
CA ARG A 90 -1.03 -10.50 5.81
C ARG A 90 0.35 -10.05 6.30
N CYS A 91 0.72 -8.79 6.08
CA CYS A 91 1.97 -8.22 6.59
C CYS A 91 2.09 -8.41 8.11
N ARG A 92 1.04 -8.11 8.87
CA ARG A 92 1.04 -8.26 10.32
C ARG A 92 1.20 -9.71 10.76
N ARG A 93 0.47 -10.64 10.15
CA ARG A 93 0.59 -12.10 10.47
C ARG A 93 2.00 -12.61 10.22
N ALA A 94 2.63 -12.21 9.11
CA ALA A 94 4.01 -12.55 8.83
C ALA A 94 4.96 -11.99 9.89
N GLY A 95 4.72 -10.76 10.37
CA GLY A 95 5.48 -10.14 11.45
C GLY A 95 5.32 -10.83 12.80
N GLU A 96 4.11 -11.23 13.16
CA GLU A 96 3.84 -11.97 14.40
C GLU A 96 4.49 -13.37 14.37
N ALA A 97 4.39 -14.08 13.24
CA ALA A 97 5.05 -15.39 13.08
C ALA A 97 6.58 -15.31 13.21
N ALA A 98 7.21 -14.26 12.67
CA ALA A 98 8.65 -14.04 12.79
C ALA A 98 9.07 -13.78 14.24
N ARG A 99 8.30 -13.02 15.01
CA ARG A 99 8.55 -12.78 16.45
C ARG A 99 8.43 -14.05 17.28
N LEU A 100 7.40 -14.86 17.06
CA LEU A 100 7.19 -16.14 17.75
C LEU A 100 8.27 -17.19 17.41
N GLY A 101 8.80 -17.14 16.18
CA GLY A 101 9.90 -18.01 15.74
C GLY A 101 11.29 -17.62 16.22
N GLY A 102 11.42 -16.59 17.06
CA GLY A 102 12.71 -16.15 17.64
C GLY A 102 13.67 -15.46 16.63
N VAL A 103 13.17 -15.06 15.48
CA VAL A 103 13.95 -14.39 14.41
C VAL A 103 14.05 -12.86 14.64
N GLY A 104 13.86 -12.41 15.88
CA GLY A 104 13.94 -10.99 16.24
C GLY A 104 12.78 -10.17 15.69
N ASP A 105 12.94 -8.85 15.61
CA ASP A 105 11.90 -7.90 15.10
C ASP A 105 11.81 -7.89 13.56
N ALA A 106 11.88 -9.08 12.96
CA ALA A 106 12.04 -9.30 11.52
C ALA A 106 10.72 -9.27 10.72
N GLY A 107 9.63 -8.74 11.29
CA GLY A 107 8.33 -8.69 10.64
C GLY A 107 8.19 -7.61 9.57
N ILE A 108 7.13 -7.74 8.75
CA ILE A 108 6.69 -6.69 7.85
C ILE A 108 5.76 -5.78 8.66
N CYS A 109 6.23 -4.56 8.97
CA CYS A 109 5.41 -3.58 9.68
C CYS A 109 4.41 -2.94 8.70
N ALA A 110 3.14 -2.92 9.10
CA ALA A 110 2.04 -2.29 8.41
C ALA A 110 1.00 -1.80 9.42
N PRO A 111 0.19 -0.77 9.12
CA PRO A 111 -0.85 -0.27 10.01
C PRO A 111 -1.86 -1.36 10.42
N VAL A 112 -2.34 -1.29 11.65
CA VAL A 112 -3.46 -2.14 12.11
C VAL A 112 -4.73 -1.72 11.39
N VAL A 113 -5.46 -2.67 10.83
CA VAL A 113 -6.81 -2.43 10.30
C VAL A 113 -7.80 -2.46 11.45
N PHE A 114 -8.49 -1.36 11.69
CA PHE A 114 -9.53 -1.25 12.72
C PHE A 114 -10.90 -1.66 12.21
N PHE A 115 -11.26 -1.18 10.99
CA PHE A 115 -12.57 -1.43 10.40
C PHE A 115 -12.54 -1.25 8.87
N VAL A 116 -13.41 -1.98 8.17
CA VAL A 116 -13.60 -1.86 6.72
C VAL A 116 -15.06 -1.59 6.45
N ASP A 117 -15.37 -0.37 5.99
CA ASP A 117 -16.72 -0.03 5.53
C ASP A 117 -16.84 -0.28 4.02
N HIS A 118 -17.48 -1.40 3.70
CA HIS A 118 -17.73 -1.79 2.31
C HIS A 118 -18.79 -0.93 1.61
N ALA A 119 -19.70 -0.29 2.37
CA ALA A 119 -20.76 0.54 1.83
C ALA A 119 -20.22 1.84 1.24
N SER A 120 -19.22 2.41 1.92
CA SER A 120 -18.61 3.68 1.57
C SER A 120 -17.20 3.57 1.02
N ASN A 121 -16.65 2.36 0.87
CA ASN A 121 -15.26 2.11 0.47
C ASN A 121 -14.25 2.84 1.38
N CYS A 122 -14.51 2.83 2.71
CA CYS A 122 -13.62 3.39 3.71
C CYS A 122 -12.81 2.29 4.40
N LEU A 123 -11.53 2.53 4.57
CA LEU A 123 -10.61 1.71 5.35
C LEU A 123 -10.11 2.52 6.55
N PHE A 124 -10.44 2.06 7.75
CA PHE A 124 -10.01 2.64 9.02
C PHE A 124 -8.79 1.87 9.52
N MET A 125 -7.70 2.55 9.73
CA MET A 125 -6.43 1.95 10.12
C MET A 125 -5.69 2.80 11.15
N GLU A 126 -4.72 2.19 11.79
CA GLU A 126 -3.81 2.83 12.73
C GLU A 126 -3.11 4.03 12.10
N GLU A 127 -3.08 5.15 12.81
CA GLU A 127 -2.17 6.24 12.50
C GLU A 127 -0.80 5.91 13.08
N ILE A 128 0.23 6.02 12.23
CA ILE A 128 1.62 5.89 12.67
C ILE A 128 2.09 7.30 13.11
N GLU A 129 1.77 7.62 14.36
CA GLU A 129 2.00 8.97 14.91
C GLU A 129 3.49 9.35 14.84
N GLY A 130 3.74 10.62 14.48
CA GLY A 130 5.11 11.14 14.37
C GLY A 130 5.95 10.55 13.26
N SER A 131 5.38 9.71 12.39
CA SER A 131 6.11 9.15 11.26
C SER A 131 6.38 10.20 10.17
N VAL A 132 7.48 10.00 9.45
CA VAL A 132 7.80 10.76 8.23
C VAL A 132 7.83 9.80 7.04
N THR A 133 7.56 10.27 5.82
CA THR A 133 7.73 9.40 4.66
C THR A 133 9.22 9.17 4.40
N VAL A 134 9.54 8.00 3.84
CA VAL A 134 10.92 7.73 3.39
C VAL A 134 11.36 8.76 2.36
N ARG A 135 10.44 9.27 1.55
CA ARG A 135 10.69 10.36 0.61
C ARG A 135 11.21 11.61 1.35
N ASP A 136 10.44 12.12 2.31
CA ASP A 136 10.79 13.34 3.02
C ASP A 136 12.08 13.17 3.84
N TYR A 137 12.31 11.96 4.39
CA TYR A 137 13.55 11.63 5.09
C TYR A 137 14.78 11.67 4.15
N ILE A 138 14.67 11.12 2.94
CA ILE A 138 15.75 11.15 1.95
C ILE A 138 16.02 12.61 1.54
N GLU A 139 14.96 13.36 1.21
CA GLU A 139 15.07 14.77 0.79
C GLU A 139 15.78 15.59 1.87
N SER A 140 15.34 15.53 3.13
CA SER A 140 15.95 16.26 4.24
C SER A 140 17.38 15.84 4.55
N THR A 141 17.68 14.51 4.48
CA THR A 141 19.04 14.01 4.73
C THR A 141 20.00 14.48 3.63
N MET A 142 19.58 14.46 2.37
CA MET A 142 20.40 14.92 1.25
C MET A 142 20.63 16.42 1.25
N GLU A 143 19.68 17.21 1.76
CA GLU A 143 19.85 18.65 1.94
C GLU A 143 20.90 18.98 3.03
N ILE A 144 20.89 18.24 4.13
CA ILE A 144 21.77 18.47 5.29
C ILE A 144 23.16 17.89 5.05
N GLU A 145 23.24 16.61 4.74
CA GLU A 145 24.51 15.85 4.69
C GLU A 145 25.17 15.87 3.33
N LYS A 146 24.42 16.15 2.26
CA LYS A 146 24.88 16.22 0.86
C LYS A 146 25.67 14.98 0.40
N SER A 147 25.47 13.85 1.09
CA SER A 147 26.20 12.60 0.87
C SER A 147 25.24 11.43 0.76
N PRO A 148 25.20 10.70 -0.38
CA PRO A 148 24.38 9.50 -0.51
C PRO A 148 24.72 8.39 0.50
N GLN A 149 25.93 8.38 1.03
CA GLN A 149 26.42 7.38 1.98
C GLN A 149 25.63 7.37 3.30
N SER A 150 25.13 8.53 3.73
CA SER A 150 24.27 8.66 4.92
C SER A 150 22.97 7.87 4.81
N LEU A 151 22.54 7.56 3.59
CA LEU A 151 21.33 6.80 3.32
C LEU A 151 21.54 5.28 3.23
N PHE A 152 22.78 4.76 3.37
CA PHE A 152 23.03 3.32 3.24
C PHE A 152 22.35 2.49 4.32
N GLY A 153 22.21 3.03 5.54
CA GLY A 153 21.44 2.40 6.61
C GLY A 153 19.97 2.23 6.23
N LEU A 154 19.37 3.30 5.68
CA LEU A 154 18.01 3.27 5.18
C LEU A 154 17.85 2.28 4.01
N ALA A 155 18.75 2.29 3.04
CA ALA A 155 18.75 1.37 1.91
C ALA A 155 18.78 -0.10 2.39
N LYS A 156 19.60 -0.38 3.42
CA LYS A 156 19.67 -1.71 4.05
C LYS A 156 18.31 -2.10 4.67
N ALA A 157 17.68 -1.20 5.41
CA ALA A 157 16.38 -1.46 6.05
C ALA A 157 15.28 -1.71 5.02
N ILE A 158 15.21 -0.90 3.95
CA ILE A 158 14.25 -1.08 2.85
C ILE A 158 14.46 -2.44 2.18
N GLY A 159 15.71 -2.80 1.85
CA GLY A 159 16.04 -4.08 1.21
C GLY A 159 15.57 -5.28 2.03
N GLN A 160 15.76 -5.24 3.33
CA GLN A 160 15.33 -6.29 4.25
C GLN A 160 13.80 -6.42 4.34
N VAL A 161 13.08 -5.30 4.44
CA VAL A 161 11.61 -5.30 4.53
C VAL A 161 10.99 -5.82 3.24
N LEU A 162 11.47 -5.36 2.07
CA LEU A 162 10.91 -5.78 0.78
C LEU A 162 11.28 -7.23 0.44
N ALA A 163 12.45 -7.72 0.83
CA ALA A 163 12.80 -9.12 0.68
C ALA A 163 11.81 -10.01 1.45
N ARG A 164 11.49 -9.66 2.70
CA ARG A 164 10.50 -10.38 3.51
C ARG A 164 9.09 -10.31 2.90
N MET A 165 8.67 -9.15 2.42
CA MET A 165 7.38 -9.00 1.76
C MET A 165 7.25 -9.93 0.54
N HIS A 166 8.28 -9.97 -0.29
CA HIS A 166 8.33 -10.87 -1.45
C HIS A 166 8.48 -12.35 -1.08
N ASP A 167 9.12 -12.68 0.04
CA ASP A 167 9.21 -14.06 0.54
C ASP A 167 7.85 -14.59 0.99
N GLU A 168 6.95 -13.70 1.44
CA GLU A 168 5.52 -13.96 1.70
C GLU A 168 4.64 -13.93 0.45
N ASP A 169 5.25 -13.88 -0.75
CA ASP A 169 4.57 -13.81 -2.05
C ASP A 169 3.61 -12.61 -2.19
N LEU A 170 3.81 -11.57 -1.40
CA LEU A 170 3.04 -10.33 -1.49
C LEU A 170 3.74 -9.34 -2.42
N ILE A 171 3.04 -8.93 -3.48
CA ILE A 171 3.45 -7.87 -4.40
C ILE A 171 2.73 -6.59 -3.99
N HIS A 172 3.46 -5.48 -3.87
CA HIS A 172 2.88 -4.20 -3.49
C HIS A 172 2.10 -3.55 -4.64
N GLY A 173 2.67 -3.56 -5.83
CA GLY A 173 2.08 -3.03 -7.06
C GLY A 173 2.19 -1.51 -7.24
N ASP A 174 2.67 -0.78 -6.21
CA ASP A 174 2.87 0.68 -6.24
C ASP A 174 4.01 1.10 -5.29
N LEU A 175 5.15 0.44 -5.39
CA LEU A 175 6.31 0.71 -4.53
C LEU A 175 6.92 2.08 -4.85
N THR A 176 6.80 3.00 -3.90
CA THR A 176 7.44 4.33 -3.93
C THR A 176 7.95 4.70 -2.54
N THR A 177 8.87 5.65 -2.46
CA THR A 177 9.36 6.17 -1.17
C THR A 177 8.28 6.94 -0.39
N SER A 178 7.21 7.40 -1.06
CA SER A 178 6.04 8.01 -0.42
C SER A 178 5.07 6.99 0.21
N ASN A 179 5.18 5.70 -0.16
CA ASN A 179 4.38 4.60 0.37
C ASN A 179 5.13 3.79 1.46
N MET A 180 6.19 4.37 1.99
CA MET A 180 6.97 3.86 3.11
C MET A 180 7.07 4.94 4.19
N LEU A 181 6.74 4.60 5.43
CA LEU A 181 6.88 5.50 6.58
C LEU A 181 8.05 5.03 7.45
N LEU A 182 8.78 5.99 8.02
CA LEU A 182 9.71 5.76 9.13
C LEU A 182 9.00 6.09 10.43
N LYS A 183 8.88 5.09 11.30
CA LYS A 183 8.28 5.23 12.63
C LYS A 183 9.32 5.76 13.61
N PRO A 184 8.98 6.70 14.50
CA PRO A 184 9.87 7.14 15.58
C PRO A 184 10.26 6.00 16.54
N PRO A 185 11.49 6.03 17.09
CA PRO A 185 12.57 6.98 16.81
C PRO A 185 13.21 6.72 15.44
N LEU A 186 13.48 7.81 14.68
CA LEU A 186 13.89 7.69 13.26
C LEU A 186 15.24 7.02 13.07
N GLU A 187 16.11 7.09 14.08
CA GLU A 187 17.45 6.48 14.08
C GLU A 187 17.40 4.94 13.98
N GLN A 188 16.29 4.34 14.40
CA GLN A 188 16.08 2.89 14.28
C GLN A 188 15.69 2.45 12.87
N LEU A 189 15.35 3.37 11.99
CA LEU A 189 14.96 3.12 10.61
C LEU A 189 13.84 2.06 10.48
N ASN A 190 12.87 2.09 11.41
CA ASN A 190 11.73 1.18 11.42
C ASN A 190 10.75 1.54 10.32
N ILE A 191 10.74 0.74 9.24
CA ILE A 191 9.92 0.99 8.06
C ILE A 191 8.55 0.36 8.21
N VAL A 192 7.51 1.15 7.94
CA VAL A 192 6.11 0.73 7.86
C VAL A 192 5.64 0.90 6.42
N LEU A 193 5.18 -0.18 5.77
CA LEU A 193 4.64 -0.14 4.42
C LEU A 193 3.15 0.25 4.46
N ILE A 194 2.74 1.13 3.55
CA ILE A 194 1.37 1.65 3.42
C ILE A 194 0.91 1.63 1.97
N ASP A 195 -0.39 1.80 1.76
CA ASP A 195 -1.02 1.89 0.43
C ASP A 195 -0.92 0.62 -0.42
N PHE A 196 -1.47 -0.47 0.09
CA PHE A 196 -1.57 -1.75 -0.62
C PHE A 196 -2.78 -1.86 -1.57
N GLY A 197 -3.31 -0.74 -2.05
CA GLY A 197 -4.51 -0.72 -2.90
C GLY A 197 -4.36 -1.41 -4.26
N LEU A 198 -3.13 -1.62 -4.74
CA LEU A 198 -2.80 -2.34 -5.98
C LEU A 198 -2.10 -3.68 -5.73
N SER A 199 -1.96 -4.09 -4.47
CA SER A 199 -1.25 -5.31 -4.10
C SER A 199 -1.95 -6.58 -4.58
N PHE A 200 -1.20 -7.65 -4.75
CA PHE A 200 -1.72 -8.98 -5.06
C PHE A 200 -0.74 -10.07 -4.60
N ILE A 201 -1.19 -11.32 -4.62
CA ILE A 201 -0.36 -12.46 -4.23
C ILE A 201 0.21 -13.10 -5.49
N SER A 202 1.54 -13.25 -5.54
CA SER A 202 2.24 -13.96 -6.60
C SER A 202 3.57 -14.54 -6.12
N ALA A 203 3.79 -15.81 -6.38
CA ALA A 203 5.06 -16.48 -6.16
C ALA A 203 6.04 -16.28 -7.33
N LEU A 204 5.61 -15.66 -8.43
CA LEU A 204 6.40 -15.52 -9.64
C LEU A 204 7.56 -14.52 -9.45
N PRO A 205 8.80 -14.90 -9.74
CA PRO A 205 9.93 -13.97 -9.68
C PRO A 205 9.78 -12.77 -10.61
N GLU A 206 9.03 -12.89 -11.70
CA GLU A 206 8.78 -11.79 -12.64
C GLU A 206 7.96 -10.68 -11.99
N ASP A 207 6.87 -11.00 -11.29
CA ASP A 207 6.03 -10.00 -10.62
C ASP A 207 6.81 -9.27 -9.53
N LYS A 208 7.65 -9.99 -8.77
CA LYS A 208 8.56 -9.40 -7.76
C LYS A 208 9.62 -8.51 -8.43
N GLY A 209 10.14 -8.93 -9.59
CA GLY A 209 11.07 -8.13 -10.39
C GLY A 209 10.45 -6.84 -10.94
N VAL A 210 9.19 -6.90 -11.37
CA VAL A 210 8.42 -5.73 -11.80
C VAL A 210 8.17 -4.77 -10.64
N ASP A 211 7.82 -5.29 -9.46
CA ASP A 211 7.62 -4.48 -8.25
C ASP A 211 8.89 -3.70 -7.86
N LEU A 212 10.06 -4.37 -7.90
CA LEU A 212 11.35 -3.71 -7.70
C LEU A 212 11.68 -2.68 -8.81
N TYR A 213 11.29 -2.95 -10.06
CA TYR A 213 11.50 -2.01 -11.16
C TYR A 213 10.65 -0.74 -11.02
N VAL A 214 9.41 -0.87 -10.55
CA VAL A 214 8.55 0.27 -10.22
C VAL A 214 9.23 1.15 -9.16
N LEU A 215 9.74 0.53 -8.07
CA LEU A 215 10.51 1.24 -7.04
C LEU A 215 11.75 1.92 -7.63
N GLU A 216 12.53 1.23 -8.46
CA GLU A 216 13.73 1.80 -9.09
C GLU A 216 13.41 3.06 -9.87
N LYS A 217 12.38 3.01 -10.70
CA LYS A 217 11.96 4.17 -11.51
C LYS A 217 11.46 5.32 -10.64
N ALA A 218 10.60 5.02 -9.66
CA ALA A 218 10.11 6.02 -8.73
C ALA A 218 11.24 6.63 -7.90
N PHE A 219 12.16 5.79 -7.40
CA PHE A 219 13.30 6.21 -6.56
C PHE A 219 14.23 7.15 -7.33
N LEU A 220 14.74 6.71 -8.47
CA LEU A 220 15.70 7.50 -9.25
C LEU A 220 15.10 8.76 -9.87
N SER A 221 13.80 8.77 -10.18
CA SER A 221 13.14 9.98 -10.67
C SER A 221 12.86 11.01 -9.57
N THR A 222 12.65 10.57 -8.34
CA THR A 222 12.34 11.44 -7.19
C THR A 222 13.61 11.91 -6.48
N HIS A 223 14.65 11.08 -6.44
CA HIS A 223 15.90 11.31 -5.72
C HIS A 223 17.10 11.24 -6.68
N PRO A 224 17.42 12.30 -7.41
CA PRO A 224 18.56 12.32 -8.32
C PRO A 224 19.88 12.13 -7.57
N ASN A 225 20.87 11.54 -8.23
CA ASN A 225 22.23 11.26 -7.69
C ASN A 225 22.24 10.27 -6.50
N THR A 226 21.27 9.35 -6.46
CA THR A 226 21.16 8.32 -5.42
C THR A 226 21.27 6.88 -5.96
N GLU A 227 21.90 6.71 -7.13
CA GLU A 227 22.08 5.41 -7.79
C GLU A 227 22.79 4.43 -6.86
N THR A 228 23.83 4.87 -6.14
CA THR A 228 24.60 4.05 -5.19
C THR A 228 23.76 3.61 -3.99
N VAL A 229 22.78 4.43 -3.59
CA VAL A 229 21.82 4.09 -2.53
C VAL A 229 20.90 2.97 -2.99
N PHE A 230 20.43 3.04 -4.24
CA PHE A 230 19.60 1.99 -4.82
C PHE A 230 20.39 0.68 -5.01
N GLU A 231 21.65 0.73 -5.38
CA GLU A 231 22.54 -0.44 -5.42
C GLU A 231 22.71 -1.08 -4.04
N ALA A 232 22.93 -0.26 -2.99
CA ALA A 232 23.00 -0.74 -1.62
C ALA A 232 21.70 -1.41 -1.16
N PHE A 233 20.54 -0.87 -1.58
CA PHE A 233 19.24 -1.50 -1.39
C PHE A 233 19.16 -2.88 -2.04
N LEU A 234 19.51 -3.01 -3.34
CA LEU A 234 19.47 -4.31 -4.04
C LEU A 234 20.42 -5.34 -3.42
N LYS A 235 21.59 -4.89 -2.97
CA LYS A 235 22.54 -5.75 -2.24
C LYS A 235 21.93 -6.28 -0.94
N SER A 236 21.26 -5.42 -0.19
CA SER A 236 20.59 -5.81 1.05
C SER A 236 19.41 -6.75 0.79
N TYR A 237 18.60 -6.46 -0.23
CA TYR A 237 17.50 -7.32 -0.67
C TYR A 237 18.02 -8.73 -1.01
N SER A 238 19.12 -8.80 -1.78
CA SER A 238 19.74 -10.07 -2.16
C SER A 238 20.26 -10.87 -0.96
N ALA A 239 20.82 -10.19 0.02
CA ALA A 239 21.35 -10.83 1.23
C ALA A 239 20.24 -11.31 2.19
N ALA A 240 19.07 -10.65 2.17
CA ALA A 240 17.97 -10.93 3.09
C ALA A 240 17.07 -12.10 2.66
N SER A 241 17.05 -12.49 1.38
CA SER A 241 16.23 -13.57 0.87
C SER A 241 17.01 -14.58 0.05
N LYS A 242 16.85 -15.86 0.40
CA LYS A 242 17.39 -16.99 -0.40
C LYS A 242 16.74 -17.09 -1.78
N LYS A 243 15.54 -16.51 -1.95
CA LYS A 243 14.78 -16.49 -3.21
C LYS A 243 15.10 -15.26 -4.09
N ALA A 244 15.97 -14.35 -3.65
CA ALA A 244 16.26 -13.08 -4.33
C ALA A 244 16.90 -13.25 -5.72
N ARG A 245 17.78 -14.25 -5.92
CA ARG A 245 18.54 -14.42 -7.18
C ARG A 245 17.65 -14.49 -8.43
N PRO A 246 16.59 -15.33 -8.51
CA PRO A 246 15.69 -15.35 -9.67
C PRO A 246 14.91 -14.03 -9.84
N VAL A 247 14.57 -13.33 -8.75
CA VAL A 247 13.89 -12.02 -8.79
C VAL A 247 14.80 -10.97 -9.42
N LEU A 248 16.06 -10.87 -8.98
CA LEU A 248 17.02 -9.91 -9.52
C LEU A 248 17.33 -10.17 -10.99
N LYS A 249 17.41 -11.44 -11.41
CA LYS A 249 17.52 -11.79 -12.83
C LYS A 249 16.32 -11.26 -13.64
N LYS A 250 15.11 -11.39 -13.09
CA LYS A 250 13.91 -10.85 -13.74
C LYS A 250 13.87 -9.32 -13.74
N LEU A 251 14.34 -8.66 -12.69
CA LEU A 251 14.53 -7.21 -12.69
C LEU A 251 15.42 -6.76 -13.85
N ASP A 252 16.55 -7.44 -14.11
CA ASP A 252 17.43 -7.09 -15.22
C ASP A 252 16.76 -7.30 -16.59
N GLU A 253 15.98 -8.37 -16.75
CA GLU A 253 15.17 -8.60 -17.96
C GLU A 253 14.12 -7.49 -18.18
N VAL A 254 13.46 -7.03 -17.11
CA VAL A 254 12.47 -5.94 -17.16
C VAL A 254 13.13 -4.61 -17.50
N ARG A 255 14.29 -4.31 -16.92
CA ARG A 255 15.11 -3.13 -17.26
C ARG A 255 15.44 -3.05 -18.75
N LEU A 256 15.81 -4.18 -19.36
CA LEU A 256 16.11 -4.26 -20.79
C LEU A 256 14.87 -3.99 -21.66
N ARG A 257 13.69 -4.50 -21.26
CA ARG A 257 12.41 -4.24 -21.93
C ARG A 257 11.99 -2.76 -21.84
N GLY A 258 12.19 -2.14 -20.68
CA GLY A 258 11.91 -0.73 -20.45
C GLY A 258 12.77 0.21 -21.31
N ARG A 259 14.07 -0.08 -21.47
CA ARG A 259 14.97 0.69 -22.33
C ARG A 259 14.57 0.64 -23.81
N LYS A 260 14.12 -0.51 -24.31
CA LYS A 260 13.69 -0.64 -25.72
C LYS A 260 12.47 0.22 -26.04
N ARG A 261 11.52 0.37 -25.08
CA ARG A 261 10.33 1.23 -25.28
C ARG A 261 10.66 2.72 -25.31
N SER A 262 11.65 3.17 -24.55
CA SER A 262 12.08 4.57 -24.54
C SER A 262 12.90 4.99 -25.77
N MET A 263 13.37 4.02 -26.59
CA MET A 263 14.13 4.28 -27.83
C MET A 263 13.25 4.29 -29.10
N VAL A 264 11.97 3.98 -28.98
CA VAL A 264 10.99 3.86 -30.09
C VAL A 264 9.92 4.95 -30.02
N GLY A 265 10.01 5.88 -29.06
CA GLY A 265 9.10 7.01 -28.87
C GLY A 265 9.67 8.32 -29.39
#